data_3a3ddc4bd8655fa292bdac6338b91bd1
#
_entry.id   3a3ddc4bd8655fa292bdac6338b91bd1
#
_cell.length_a   1.000
_cell.length_b   1.000
_cell.length_c   1.000
_cell.angle_alpha   90.00
_cell.angle_beta   90.00
_cell.angle_gamma   90.00
#
_symmetry.space_group_name_H-M   'P 1'
#
loop_
_entity.id
_entity.type
_entity.pdbx_description
1 polymer ?
#
loop_
_entity_poly.entity_id
_entity_poly.type
_entity_poly.pdbx_seq_one_letter_code
_entity_poly.pdbx_strand_id
1 'polypeptide(L)'
;HNLFEGFSIRYFGPVDGHDVNYLVKVLNDIKDMQGPKLLHIKTKKGKGFKPAEESATEWHAPGKFNKETGQRIIVRKLDEPQLYQDVFGHTLVELAEKDERIVGVTPAMPSGCSMTYMMKAFPDRAFDVGIAEGHSVTFSAGLAKEGMIPFCNVYSSFMQRAYDMVIHDVALQKLHMVICLDRAGLVGEDGATHHGVFDLAYLRPIPNLVIASPLNELDLRNVMYTGYAAFNGPFVIRYPRGKGEMKDWRNEMQVLPIGKGKKLRDGDDIAVLSIGPIGNEVIKAIEMVKEEGVSIAHYDMIYLKPLDEELLHEIGRKYNRIITVENGVIKGGFGSAV
;
A
#
# COMPACT_ATOMS: atom_id res chain seq x y z
N HIS A 1 -17.96 -31.76 9.68
CA HIS A 1 -19.31 -31.83 10.28
C HIS A 1 -19.24 -31.47 11.77
N ASN A 2 -18.50 -32.21 12.56
CA ASN A 2 -18.51 -32.10 14.02
C ASN A 2 -18.16 -30.72 14.60
N LEU A 3 -17.33 -29.91 13.91
CA LEU A 3 -16.94 -28.60 14.42
C LEU A 3 -18.15 -27.66 14.52
N PHE A 4 -18.94 -27.51 13.47
CA PHE A 4 -20.10 -26.62 13.44
C PHE A 4 -21.25 -27.14 14.29
N GLU A 5 -21.46 -28.46 14.28
CA GLU A 5 -22.49 -29.10 15.10
C GLU A 5 -22.18 -28.95 16.59
N GLY A 6 -20.89 -28.95 16.99
CA GLY A 6 -20.46 -28.64 18.35
C GLY A 6 -20.83 -27.23 18.82
N PHE A 7 -21.04 -26.29 17.88
CA PHE A 7 -21.59 -24.94 18.16
C PHE A 7 -23.11 -24.85 17.98
N SER A 8 -23.83 -25.97 17.93
CA SER A 8 -25.27 -26.02 17.67
C SER A 8 -25.68 -25.40 16.31
N ILE A 9 -24.78 -25.40 15.34
CA ILE A 9 -25.04 -24.96 13.97
C ILE A 9 -25.25 -26.18 13.08
N ARG A 10 -26.42 -26.31 12.48
CA ARG A 10 -26.70 -27.39 11.53
C ARG A 10 -25.87 -27.19 10.26
N TYR A 11 -25.07 -28.19 9.90
CA TYR A 11 -24.23 -28.17 8.71
C TYR A 11 -24.85 -28.94 7.55
N PHE A 12 -24.89 -28.29 6.39
CA PHE A 12 -25.35 -28.87 5.10
C PHE A 12 -24.24 -28.73 4.06
N GLY A 13 -23.88 -29.81 3.39
CA GLY A 13 -22.87 -29.77 2.33
C GLY A 13 -21.70 -30.76 2.55
N PRO A 14 -20.65 -30.64 1.73
CA PRO A 14 -20.48 -29.66 0.66
C PRO A 14 -21.43 -29.88 -0.53
N VAL A 15 -21.95 -28.79 -1.09
CA VAL A 15 -22.83 -28.76 -2.26
C VAL A 15 -22.10 -28.12 -3.44
N ASP A 16 -22.25 -28.65 -4.65
CA ASP A 16 -21.70 -28.00 -5.85
C ASP A 16 -22.46 -26.71 -6.15
N GLY A 17 -21.78 -25.56 -5.99
CA GLY A 17 -22.35 -24.25 -6.26
C GLY A 17 -22.50 -23.91 -7.73
N HIS A 18 -21.99 -24.74 -8.65
CA HIS A 18 -22.19 -24.55 -10.09
C HIS A 18 -23.44 -25.29 -10.61
N ASP A 19 -23.99 -26.24 -9.85
CA ASP A 19 -25.31 -26.84 -10.14
C ASP A 19 -26.38 -25.98 -9.47
N VAL A 20 -26.85 -24.97 -10.22
CA VAL A 20 -27.88 -24.03 -9.76
C VAL A 20 -29.19 -24.71 -9.42
N ASN A 21 -29.61 -25.74 -10.21
CA ASN A 21 -30.87 -26.46 -9.98
C ASN A 21 -30.82 -27.25 -8.67
N TYR A 22 -29.71 -27.93 -8.41
CA TYR A 22 -29.51 -28.64 -7.14
C TYR A 22 -29.40 -27.68 -5.96
N LEU A 23 -28.68 -26.56 -6.12
CA LEU A 23 -28.56 -25.55 -5.09
C LEU A 23 -29.91 -24.93 -4.68
N VAL A 24 -30.79 -24.62 -5.67
CA VAL A 24 -32.15 -24.14 -5.44
C VAL A 24 -32.97 -25.17 -4.63
N LYS A 25 -32.85 -26.45 -4.98
CA LYS A 25 -33.52 -27.51 -4.25
C LYS A 25 -33.06 -27.56 -2.79
N VAL A 26 -31.73 -27.57 -2.55
CA VAL A 26 -31.17 -27.59 -1.19
C VAL A 26 -31.62 -26.36 -0.39
N LEU A 27 -31.59 -25.16 -0.99
CA LEU A 27 -32.06 -23.94 -0.34
C LEU A 27 -33.55 -24.02 0.05
N ASN A 28 -34.40 -24.57 -0.84
CA ASN A 28 -35.80 -24.77 -0.51
C ASN A 28 -36.00 -25.77 0.65
N ASP A 29 -35.22 -26.85 0.67
CA ASP A 29 -35.31 -27.86 1.73
C ASP A 29 -34.90 -27.32 3.11
N ILE A 30 -33.97 -26.37 3.18
CA ILE A 30 -33.43 -25.87 4.46
C ILE A 30 -34.00 -24.51 4.90
N LYS A 31 -34.68 -23.75 4.03
CA LYS A 31 -35.10 -22.36 4.33
C LYS A 31 -36.01 -22.24 5.54
N ASP A 32 -36.93 -23.20 5.71
CA ASP A 32 -37.97 -23.18 6.77
C ASP A 32 -37.53 -23.90 8.05
N MET A 33 -36.35 -24.51 8.07
CA MET A 33 -35.81 -25.14 9.27
C MET A 33 -35.51 -24.08 10.33
N GLN A 34 -35.79 -24.38 11.58
CA GLN A 34 -35.49 -23.46 12.70
C GLN A 34 -34.03 -23.59 13.15
N GLY A 35 -33.50 -22.51 13.74
CA GLY A 35 -32.17 -22.43 14.29
C GLY A 35 -31.07 -22.06 13.26
N PRO A 36 -29.83 -21.85 13.71
CA PRO A 36 -28.71 -21.48 12.87
C PRO A 36 -28.31 -22.61 11.91
N LYS A 37 -28.06 -22.26 10.66
CA LYS A 37 -27.70 -23.19 9.60
C LYS A 37 -26.47 -22.70 8.83
N LEU A 38 -25.58 -23.61 8.49
CA LEU A 38 -24.42 -23.37 7.64
C LEU A 38 -24.55 -24.24 6.39
N LEU A 39 -24.73 -23.60 5.22
CA LEU A 39 -24.68 -24.27 3.94
C LEU A 39 -23.28 -24.09 3.33
N HIS A 40 -22.53 -25.17 3.23
CA HIS A 40 -21.22 -25.20 2.61
C HIS A 40 -21.36 -25.42 1.10
N ILE A 41 -21.16 -24.34 0.34
CA ILE A 41 -21.20 -24.35 -1.13
C ILE A 41 -19.75 -24.36 -1.64
N LYS A 42 -19.42 -25.33 -2.47
CA LYS A 42 -18.09 -25.43 -3.10
C LYS A 42 -18.16 -24.94 -4.53
N THR A 43 -17.35 -23.95 -4.87
CA THR A 43 -17.23 -23.40 -6.23
C THR A 43 -15.77 -23.42 -6.70
N LYS A 44 -15.60 -23.37 -8.02
CA LYS A 44 -14.31 -23.13 -8.66
C LYS A 44 -14.33 -21.75 -9.31
N LYS A 45 -13.46 -20.84 -8.88
CA LYS A 45 -13.35 -19.49 -9.44
C LYS A 45 -13.02 -19.57 -10.93
N GLY A 46 -13.76 -18.81 -11.76
CA GLY A 46 -13.57 -18.82 -13.21
C GLY A 46 -14.17 -20.02 -13.93
N LYS A 47 -15.01 -20.82 -13.28
CA LYS A 47 -15.68 -22.00 -13.86
C LYS A 47 -16.33 -21.70 -15.20
N GLY A 48 -16.03 -22.54 -16.21
CA GLY A 48 -16.51 -22.38 -17.58
C GLY A 48 -15.56 -21.63 -18.51
N PHE A 49 -14.47 -21.06 -17.97
CA PHE A 49 -13.41 -20.43 -18.75
C PHE A 49 -12.04 -21.01 -18.34
N LYS A 50 -11.52 -21.93 -19.16
CA LYS A 50 -10.34 -22.74 -18.85
C LYS A 50 -9.12 -21.92 -18.36
N PRO A 51 -8.74 -20.79 -18.99
CA PRO A 51 -7.61 -19.98 -18.50
C PRO A 51 -7.80 -19.47 -17.07
N ALA A 52 -9.04 -19.08 -16.71
CA ALA A 52 -9.33 -18.61 -15.35
C ALA A 52 -9.39 -19.77 -14.34
N GLU A 53 -9.78 -20.94 -14.76
CA GLU A 53 -9.76 -22.14 -13.91
C GLU A 53 -8.34 -22.62 -13.58
N GLU A 54 -7.39 -22.40 -14.50
CA GLU A 54 -5.98 -22.78 -14.36
C GLU A 54 -5.15 -21.75 -13.60
N SER A 55 -5.50 -20.47 -13.68
CA SER A 55 -4.77 -19.37 -13.00
C SER A 55 -5.71 -18.34 -12.38
N ALA A 56 -6.36 -18.70 -11.27
CA ALA A 56 -7.35 -17.85 -10.60
C ALA A 56 -6.78 -16.49 -10.14
N THR A 57 -5.49 -16.39 -9.87
CA THR A 57 -4.81 -15.15 -9.45
C THR A 57 -4.65 -14.19 -10.62
N GLU A 58 -4.18 -14.67 -11.77
CA GLU A 58 -4.03 -13.84 -12.97
C GLU A 58 -5.39 -13.34 -13.51
N TRP A 59 -6.43 -14.17 -13.34
CA TRP A 59 -7.79 -13.88 -13.77
C TRP A 59 -8.64 -13.19 -12.70
N HIS A 60 -8.04 -12.78 -11.60
CA HIS A 60 -8.67 -11.88 -10.66
C HIS A 60 -8.55 -10.44 -11.18
N ALA A 61 -9.60 -9.91 -11.80
CA ALA A 61 -9.60 -8.61 -12.49
C ALA A 61 -8.53 -8.52 -13.61
N PRO A 62 -8.61 -9.37 -14.66
CA PRO A 62 -7.54 -9.51 -15.66
C PRO A 62 -7.35 -8.30 -16.58
N GLY A 63 -8.24 -7.29 -16.54
CA GLY A 63 -8.27 -6.19 -17.49
C GLY A 63 -8.79 -6.65 -18.87
N LYS A 64 -8.32 -6.02 -19.96
CA LYS A 64 -8.71 -6.38 -21.32
C LYS A 64 -8.00 -7.66 -21.77
N PHE A 65 -8.76 -8.58 -22.38
CA PHE A 65 -8.22 -9.82 -22.95
C PHE A 65 -9.02 -10.27 -24.18
N ASN A 66 -8.43 -11.12 -25.00
CA ASN A 66 -9.13 -11.78 -26.08
C ASN A 66 -9.94 -12.95 -25.51
N LYS A 67 -11.26 -12.89 -25.63
CA LYS A 67 -12.16 -13.90 -25.07
C LYS A 67 -12.06 -15.30 -25.69
N GLU A 68 -11.54 -15.40 -26.93
CA GLU A 68 -11.39 -16.67 -27.64
C GLU A 68 -10.08 -17.38 -27.27
N THR A 69 -9.00 -16.62 -27.17
CA THR A 69 -7.65 -17.17 -26.93
C THR A 69 -7.25 -17.13 -25.45
N GLY A 70 -7.92 -16.32 -24.64
CA GLY A 70 -7.51 -16.04 -23.27
C GLY A 70 -6.24 -15.14 -23.18
N GLN A 71 -5.73 -14.61 -24.29
CA GLN A 71 -4.59 -13.73 -24.28
C GLN A 71 -4.94 -12.38 -23.67
N ARG A 72 -4.22 -11.99 -22.62
CA ARG A 72 -4.34 -10.66 -22.01
C ARG A 72 -3.77 -9.60 -22.95
N ILE A 73 -4.53 -8.52 -23.17
CA ILE A 73 -4.09 -7.37 -23.95
C ILE A 73 -3.33 -6.43 -23.02
N ILE A 74 -2.05 -6.65 -22.88
CA ILE A 74 -1.17 -5.81 -22.06
C ILE A 74 -0.63 -4.72 -22.96
N VAL A 75 -1.20 -3.52 -22.89
CA VAL A 75 -0.67 -2.33 -23.56
C VAL A 75 0.39 -1.71 -22.64
N ARG A 76 1.59 -2.31 -22.63
CA ARG A 76 2.76 -1.63 -22.06
C ARG A 76 3.47 -0.91 -23.20
N LYS A 77 3.55 0.40 -23.13
CA LYS A 77 4.47 1.15 -23.98
C LYS A 77 5.86 1.01 -23.36
N LEU A 78 6.84 0.64 -24.17
CA LEU A 78 8.24 0.45 -23.73
C LEU A 78 8.88 1.71 -23.12
N ASP A 79 8.27 2.87 -23.33
CA ASP A 79 8.77 4.18 -22.94
C ASP A 79 7.95 4.86 -21.81
N GLU A 80 7.27 4.09 -20.95
CA GLU A 80 6.51 4.62 -19.83
C GLU A 80 7.21 4.34 -18.49
N PRO A 81 7.08 5.25 -17.49
CA PRO A 81 7.52 4.99 -16.13
C PRO A 81 6.93 3.71 -15.55
N GLN A 82 7.63 3.08 -14.61
CA GLN A 82 7.17 1.87 -13.96
C GLN A 82 6.01 2.16 -12.98
N LEU A 83 5.27 1.11 -12.64
CA LEU A 83 4.30 1.17 -11.55
C LEU A 83 5.05 1.29 -10.22
N TYR A 84 4.55 2.08 -9.28
CA TYR A 84 5.13 2.19 -7.95
C TYR A 84 5.29 0.84 -7.25
N GLN A 85 4.32 -0.06 -7.41
CA GLN A 85 4.41 -1.43 -6.88
C GLN A 85 5.59 -2.22 -7.47
N ASP A 86 5.94 -2.01 -8.75
CA ASP A 86 7.08 -2.68 -9.38
C ASP A 86 8.40 -2.08 -8.86
N VAL A 87 8.46 -0.76 -8.66
CA VAL A 87 9.60 -0.10 -7.99
C VAL A 87 9.83 -0.66 -6.59
N PHE A 88 8.75 -0.81 -5.80
CA PHE A 88 8.81 -1.47 -4.49
C PHE A 88 9.36 -2.89 -4.62
N GLY A 89 8.78 -3.72 -5.49
CA GLY A 89 9.16 -5.12 -5.62
C GLY A 89 10.62 -5.32 -6.05
N HIS A 90 11.10 -4.54 -7.03
CA HIS A 90 12.51 -4.58 -7.44
C HIS A 90 13.45 -4.08 -6.35
N THR A 91 13.11 -2.97 -5.68
CA THR A 91 13.91 -2.44 -4.59
C THR A 91 14.01 -3.42 -3.43
N LEU A 92 12.90 -4.10 -3.09
CA LEU A 92 12.89 -5.11 -2.02
C LEU A 92 13.84 -6.28 -2.34
N VAL A 93 13.85 -6.77 -3.59
CA VAL A 93 14.77 -7.83 -4.02
C VAL A 93 16.22 -7.37 -3.88
N GLU A 94 16.56 -6.17 -4.36
CA GLU A 94 17.91 -5.63 -4.26
C GLU A 94 18.38 -5.40 -2.81
N LEU A 95 17.46 -5.04 -1.90
CA LEU A 95 17.77 -4.96 -0.48
C LEU A 95 18.00 -6.35 0.12
N ALA A 96 17.18 -7.33 -0.25
CA ALA A 96 17.29 -8.71 0.21
C ALA A 96 18.54 -9.44 -0.31
N GLU A 97 19.09 -9.02 -1.46
CA GLU A 97 20.40 -9.47 -1.95
C GLU A 97 21.56 -8.98 -1.06
N LYS A 98 21.39 -7.81 -0.43
CA LYS A 98 22.42 -7.21 0.44
C LYS A 98 22.36 -7.70 1.89
N ASP A 99 21.19 -8.08 2.38
CA ASP A 99 20.99 -8.49 3.78
C ASP A 99 19.99 -9.64 3.88
N GLU A 100 20.45 -10.79 4.40
CA GLU A 100 19.63 -11.99 4.57
C GLU A 100 18.51 -11.85 5.60
N ARG A 101 18.58 -10.85 6.48
CA ARG A 101 17.54 -10.56 7.47
C ARG A 101 16.28 -9.95 6.85
N ILE A 102 16.35 -9.45 5.62
CA ILE A 102 15.19 -8.83 4.95
C ILE A 102 14.22 -9.91 4.50
N VAL A 103 12.97 -9.75 4.94
CA VAL A 103 11.85 -10.61 4.58
C VAL A 103 10.65 -9.79 4.09
N GLY A 104 9.90 -10.34 3.16
CA GLY A 104 8.68 -9.74 2.63
C GLY A 104 7.43 -10.42 3.19
N VAL A 105 6.43 -9.63 3.60
CA VAL A 105 5.14 -10.15 4.09
C VAL A 105 4.00 -9.41 3.41
N THR A 106 2.97 -10.13 2.95
CA THR A 106 1.77 -9.51 2.38
C THR A 106 0.53 -10.36 2.69
N PRO A 107 -0.64 -9.74 2.98
CA PRO A 107 -1.90 -10.46 3.17
C PRO A 107 -2.69 -10.58 1.86
N ALA A 108 -2.52 -11.69 1.13
CA ALA A 108 -3.23 -12.07 -0.10
C ALA A 108 -3.07 -11.10 -1.29
N MET A 109 -1.99 -10.30 -1.32
CA MET A 109 -1.78 -9.31 -2.40
C MET A 109 -0.44 -9.47 -3.15
N PRO A 110 0.11 -10.68 -3.35
CA PRO A 110 1.47 -10.84 -3.86
C PRO A 110 1.66 -10.26 -5.27
N SER A 111 0.69 -10.39 -6.17
CA SER A 111 0.73 -9.80 -7.51
C SER A 111 0.42 -8.31 -7.50
N GLY A 112 -0.51 -7.88 -6.64
CA GLY A 112 -0.94 -6.51 -6.56
C GLY A 112 0.12 -5.55 -6.01
N CYS A 113 0.95 -6.00 -5.08
CA CYS A 113 2.06 -5.22 -4.53
C CYS A 113 3.45 -5.66 -5.06
N SER A 114 3.49 -6.46 -6.12
CA SER A 114 4.73 -7.00 -6.72
C SER A 114 5.65 -7.78 -5.76
N MET A 115 5.10 -8.32 -4.65
CA MET A 115 5.81 -9.26 -3.77
C MET A 115 6.24 -10.53 -4.51
N THR A 116 5.60 -10.83 -5.63
CA THR A 116 5.96 -11.97 -6.50
C THR A 116 7.42 -11.94 -6.95
N TYR A 117 8.05 -10.76 -7.05
CA TYR A 117 9.49 -10.67 -7.36
C TYR A 117 10.34 -11.25 -6.23
N MET A 118 10.01 -10.89 -4.98
CA MET A 118 10.68 -11.42 -3.80
C MET A 118 10.41 -12.93 -3.63
N MET A 119 9.17 -13.38 -3.83
CA MET A 119 8.79 -14.79 -3.78
C MET A 119 9.55 -15.64 -4.80
N LYS A 120 9.84 -15.07 -5.97
CA LYS A 120 10.61 -15.75 -7.01
C LYS A 120 12.10 -15.79 -6.69
N ALA A 121 12.67 -14.69 -6.21
CA ALA A 121 14.09 -14.57 -5.91
C ALA A 121 14.48 -15.28 -4.61
N PHE A 122 13.63 -15.16 -3.58
CA PHE A 122 13.87 -15.64 -2.22
C PHE A 122 12.60 -16.30 -1.63
N PRO A 123 12.19 -17.49 -2.11
CA PRO A 123 10.92 -18.12 -1.72
C PRO A 123 10.79 -18.35 -0.21
N ASP A 124 11.89 -18.61 0.49
CA ASP A 124 11.90 -18.85 1.94
C ASP A 124 11.87 -17.56 2.78
N ARG A 125 11.93 -16.39 2.13
CA ARG A 125 11.93 -15.08 2.77
C ARG A 125 10.77 -14.18 2.32
N ALA A 126 9.74 -14.75 1.70
CA ALA A 126 8.56 -14.01 1.27
C ALA A 126 7.29 -14.79 1.61
N PHE A 127 6.39 -14.17 2.37
CA PHE A 127 5.24 -14.81 2.98
C PHE A 127 3.93 -14.15 2.54
N ASP A 128 3.00 -14.96 2.04
CA ASP A 128 1.60 -14.58 1.87
C ASP A 128 0.79 -15.23 3.01
N VAL A 129 0.26 -14.41 3.90
CA VAL A 129 -0.47 -14.88 5.07
C VAL A 129 -1.99 -15.00 4.83
N GLY A 130 -2.43 -14.88 3.57
CA GLY A 130 -3.85 -14.88 3.22
C GLY A 130 -4.53 -13.55 3.57
N ILE A 131 -5.87 -13.50 3.48
CA ILE A 131 -6.64 -12.28 3.78
C ILE A 131 -6.70 -12.10 5.29
N ALA A 132 -5.61 -11.63 5.88
CA ALA A 132 -5.43 -11.53 7.33
C ALA A 132 -4.46 -10.37 7.68
N GLU A 133 -4.89 -9.13 7.48
CA GLU A 133 -4.04 -7.93 7.62
C GLU A 133 -3.52 -7.78 9.06
N GLY A 134 -4.34 -8.00 10.09
CA GLY A 134 -3.89 -8.01 11.48
C GLY A 134 -2.80 -9.05 11.72
N HIS A 135 -3.01 -10.28 11.23
CA HIS A 135 -2.00 -11.33 11.32
C HIS A 135 -0.70 -10.96 10.59
N SER A 136 -0.78 -10.31 9.43
CA SER A 136 0.43 -9.90 8.68
C SER A 136 1.32 -8.97 9.49
N VAL A 137 0.72 -8.04 10.25
CA VAL A 137 1.46 -7.11 11.11
C VAL A 137 2.03 -7.83 12.34
N THR A 138 1.22 -8.63 13.04
CA THR A 138 1.68 -9.39 14.22
C THR A 138 2.77 -10.41 13.85
N PHE A 139 2.61 -11.13 12.72
CA PHE A 139 3.62 -12.05 12.22
C PHE A 139 4.93 -11.33 11.89
N SER A 140 4.85 -10.18 11.21
CA SER A 140 6.02 -9.34 10.94
C SER A 140 6.67 -8.83 12.22
N ALA A 141 5.88 -8.44 13.22
CA ALA A 141 6.39 -8.02 14.53
C ALA A 141 7.17 -9.15 15.21
N GLY A 142 6.66 -10.40 15.13
CA GLY A 142 7.37 -11.59 15.62
C GLY A 142 8.72 -11.80 14.94
N LEU A 143 8.75 -11.69 13.60
CA LEU A 143 9.99 -11.78 12.83
C LEU A 143 10.99 -10.67 13.21
N ALA A 144 10.50 -9.42 13.37
CA ALA A 144 11.34 -8.30 13.80
C ALA A 144 11.91 -8.49 15.22
N LYS A 145 11.14 -9.10 16.12
CA LYS A 145 11.58 -9.44 17.47
C LYS A 145 12.76 -10.43 17.49
N GLU A 146 12.79 -11.34 16.51
CA GLU A 146 13.85 -12.33 16.31
C GLU A 146 15.01 -11.81 15.44
N GLY A 147 15.05 -10.50 15.16
CA GLY A 147 16.17 -9.83 14.48
C GLY A 147 16.06 -9.79 12.95
N MET A 148 14.94 -10.24 12.36
CA MET A 148 14.67 -10.02 10.93
C MET A 148 14.24 -8.58 10.68
N ILE A 149 14.26 -8.16 9.42
CA ILE A 149 13.81 -6.82 8.98
C ILE A 149 12.65 -6.99 8.00
N PRO A 150 11.41 -7.08 8.51
CA PRO A 150 10.27 -7.29 7.67
C PRO A 150 9.86 -6.03 6.89
N PHE A 151 9.59 -6.23 5.59
CA PHE A 151 8.84 -5.31 4.75
C PHE A 151 7.42 -5.85 4.64
N CYS A 152 6.50 -5.31 5.45
CA CYS A 152 5.09 -5.69 5.46
C CYS A 152 4.30 -4.80 4.51
N ASN A 153 3.90 -5.34 3.36
CA ASN A 153 3.18 -4.58 2.34
C ASN A 153 1.69 -4.89 2.38
N VAL A 154 0.91 -3.87 2.70
CA VAL A 154 -0.55 -3.93 2.81
C VAL A 154 -1.15 -2.74 2.06
N TYR A 155 -2.30 -2.94 1.38
CA TYR A 155 -3.01 -1.78 0.81
C TYR A 155 -3.45 -0.82 1.90
N SER A 156 -3.26 0.48 1.67
CA SER A 156 -3.54 1.53 2.66
C SER A 156 -4.93 1.42 3.28
N SER A 157 -5.98 1.22 2.47
CA SER A 157 -7.35 1.04 2.97
C SER A 157 -7.53 -0.23 3.80
N PHE A 158 -6.75 -1.28 3.57
CA PHE A 158 -6.84 -2.53 4.31
C PHE A 158 -6.02 -2.52 5.60
N MET A 159 -4.99 -1.67 5.69
CA MET A 159 -4.22 -1.47 6.93
C MET A 159 -5.10 -1.00 8.10
N GLN A 160 -6.26 -0.42 7.85
CA GLN A 160 -7.23 -0.07 8.89
C GLN A 160 -7.62 -1.26 9.77
N ARG A 161 -7.61 -2.50 9.22
CA ARG A 161 -7.89 -3.74 9.98
C ARG A 161 -6.76 -4.15 10.93
N ALA A 162 -5.58 -3.59 10.72
CA ALA A 162 -4.38 -3.89 11.52
C ALA A 162 -3.94 -2.72 12.40
N TYR A 163 -4.78 -1.70 12.57
CA TYR A 163 -4.43 -0.47 13.30
C TYR A 163 -3.99 -0.75 14.74
N ASP A 164 -4.72 -1.60 15.45
CA ASP A 164 -4.39 -2.03 16.80
C ASP A 164 -3.02 -2.73 16.87
N MET A 165 -2.74 -3.63 15.92
CA MET A 165 -1.47 -4.36 15.83
C MET A 165 -0.29 -3.44 15.55
N VAL A 166 -0.49 -2.40 14.74
CA VAL A 166 0.55 -1.37 14.52
C VAL A 166 0.90 -0.66 15.83
N ILE A 167 -0.11 -0.38 16.68
CA ILE A 167 0.11 0.25 17.97
C ILE A 167 0.81 -0.70 18.96
N HIS A 168 0.18 -1.84 19.24
CA HIS A 168 0.57 -2.72 20.35
C HIS A 168 1.75 -3.62 19.99
N ASP A 169 1.72 -4.23 18.79
CA ASP A 169 2.72 -5.23 18.45
C ASP A 169 4.00 -4.61 17.90
N VAL A 170 3.90 -3.41 17.28
CA VAL A 170 5.04 -2.79 16.58
C VAL A 170 5.52 -1.51 17.26
N ALA A 171 4.65 -0.48 17.36
CA ALA A 171 5.07 0.86 17.76
C ALA A 171 5.45 0.96 19.24
N LEU A 172 4.70 0.35 20.15
CA LEU A 172 5.02 0.31 21.57
C LEU A 172 6.32 -0.43 21.85
N GLN A 173 6.61 -1.48 21.09
CA GLN A 173 7.85 -2.26 21.22
C GLN A 173 9.03 -1.66 20.44
N LYS A 174 8.80 -0.61 19.62
CA LYS A 174 9.80 0.05 18.76
C LYS A 174 10.53 -0.92 17.84
N LEU A 175 9.81 -1.91 17.29
CA LEU A 175 10.43 -2.95 16.46
C LEU A 175 10.88 -2.40 15.12
N HIS A 176 12.05 -2.84 14.65
CA HIS A 176 12.59 -2.49 13.33
C HIS A 176 11.80 -3.22 12.24
N MET A 177 10.82 -2.54 11.70
CA MET A 177 9.92 -3.05 10.69
C MET A 177 9.55 -1.93 9.71
N VAL A 178 9.54 -2.23 8.41
CA VAL A 178 9.10 -1.31 7.36
C VAL A 178 7.69 -1.69 6.93
N ILE A 179 6.73 -0.83 7.20
CA ILE A 179 5.33 -0.98 6.79
C ILE A 179 5.13 -0.23 5.48
N CYS A 180 4.81 -0.94 4.40
CA CYS A 180 4.60 -0.36 3.09
C CYS A 180 3.10 -0.31 2.78
N LEU A 181 2.56 0.91 2.68
CA LEU A 181 1.16 1.17 2.36
C LEU A 181 1.01 1.43 0.87
N ASP A 182 0.71 0.39 0.13
CA ASP A 182 0.39 0.48 -1.30
C ASP A 182 -1.03 1.01 -1.48
N ARG A 183 -1.36 1.60 -2.61
CA ARG A 183 -2.67 2.21 -2.91
C ARG A 183 -3.04 3.35 -1.96
N ALA A 184 -2.06 4.15 -1.55
CA ALA A 184 -2.34 5.36 -0.76
C ALA A 184 -3.02 6.45 -1.62
N GLY A 185 -3.93 7.20 -1.01
CA GLY A 185 -4.70 8.23 -1.69
C GLY A 185 -5.84 7.67 -2.56
N LEU A 186 -6.16 8.35 -3.64
CA LEU A 186 -7.20 7.94 -4.60
C LEU A 186 -6.63 6.88 -5.56
N VAL A 187 -7.38 5.82 -5.82
CA VAL A 187 -6.91 4.65 -6.58
C VAL A 187 -7.64 4.42 -7.92
N GLY A 188 -8.53 5.34 -8.31
CA GLY A 188 -9.20 5.29 -9.62
C GLY A 188 -10.04 4.01 -9.82
N GLU A 189 -9.58 3.14 -10.72
CA GLU A 189 -10.32 1.93 -11.15
C GLU A 189 -10.65 0.94 -10.05
N ASP A 190 -9.86 0.89 -8.96
CA ASP A 190 -10.14 -0.02 -7.84
C ASP A 190 -11.36 0.43 -7.01
N GLY A 191 -11.80 1.69 -7.18
CA GLY A 191 -13.03 2.23 -6.61
C GLY A 191 -12.94 2.66 -5.15
N ALA A 192 -14.07 3.12 -4.63
CA ALA A 192 -14.16 3.77 -3.31
C ALA A 192 -13.72 2.88 -2.13
N THR A 193 -13.89 1.56 -2.24
CA THR A 193 -13.50 0.60 -1.19
C THR A 193 -11.98 0.45 -1.04
N HIS A 194 -11.21 0.96 -1.99
CA HIS A 194 -9.75 0.85 -2.01
C HIS A 194 -9.05 2.19 -1.80
N HIS A 195 -9.78 3.33 -1.71
CA HIS A 195 -9.16 4.62 -1.46
C HIS A 195 -8.44 4.65 -0.11
N GLY A 196 -7.13 4.86 -0.14
CA GLY A 196 -6.25 4.93 1.03
C GLY A 196 -6.06 6.35 1.52
N VAL A 197 -7.15 7.05 1.85
CA VAL A 197 -7.13 8.49 2.18
C VAL A 197 -7.01 8.79 3.67
N PHE A 198 -7.15 7.79 4.54
CA PHE A 198 -7.15 7.99 5.99
C PHE A 198 -5.82 7.69 6.67
N ASP A 199 -4.87 7.09 5.98
CA ASP A 199 -3.61 6.58 6.52
C ASP A 199 -2.77 7.66 7.22
N LEU A 200 -2.59 8.82 6.61
CA LEU A 200 -1.87 9.94 7.22
C LEU A 200 -2.51 10.35 8.55
N ALA A 201 -3.85 10.44 8.58
CA ALA A 201 -4.58 10.90 9.74
C ALA A 201 -4.55 9.92 10.91
N TYR A 202 -4.78 8.61 10.67
CA TYR A 202 -4.85 7.65 11.77
C TYR A 202 -3.48 7.14 12.23
N LEU A 203 -2.44 7.19 11.40
CA LEU A 203 -1.09 6.78 11.81
C LEU A 203 -0.32 7.89 12.52
N ARG A 204 -0.57 9.15 12.20
CA ARG A 204 0.16 10.28 12.78
C ARG A 204 0.17 10.33 14.31
N PRO A 205 -0.93 10.04 15.04
CA PRO A 205 -0.94 10.08 16.50
C PRO A 205 -0.14 8.96 17.16
N ILE A 206 0.15 7.85 16.46
CA ILE A 206 0.88 6.71 17.04
C ILE A 206 2.32 7.11 17.35
N PRO A 207 2.81 6.95 18.60
CA PRO A 207 4.17 7.27 18.96
C PRO A 207 5.19 6.34 18.27
N ASN A 208 6.45 6.77 18.23
CA ASN A 208 7.59 6.01 17.71
C ASN A 208 7.56 5.66 16.21
N LEU A 209 6.52 6.01 15.47
CA LEU A 209 6.48 5.83 14.01
C LEU A 209 7.24 6.93 13.29
N VAL A 210 8.02 6.56 12.28
CA VAL A 210 8.40 7.44 11.18
C VAL A 210 7.41 7.22 10.04
N ILE A 211 6.90 8.28 9.42
CA ILE A 211 5.93 8.20 8.33
C ILE A 211 6.43 9.04 7.15
N ALA A 212 6.67 8.37 6.03
CA ALA A 212 7.17 8.98 4.81
C ALA A 212 6.22 8.75 3.62
N SER A 213 6.13 9.75 2.75
CA SER A 213 5.41 9.67 1.47
C SER A 213 6.31 10.24 0.38
N PRO A 214 7.02 9.39 -0.39
CA PRO A 214 7.94 9.81 -1.42
C PRO A 214 7.23 10.48 -2.59
N LEU A 215 7.89 11.46 -3.23
CA LEU A 215 7.36 12.21 -4.35
C LEU A 215 7.31 11.39 -5.66
N ASN A 216 8.32 10.55 -5.87
CA ASN A 216 8.53 9.79 -7.10
C ASN A 216 9.20 8.44 -6.83
N GLU A 217 9.53 7.71 -7.90
CA GLU A 217 10.10 6.36 -7.83
C GLU A 217 11.50 6.32 -7.19
N LEU A 218 12.35 7.31 -7.49
CA LEU A 218 13.68 7.40 -6.89
C LEU A 218 13.59 7.69 -5.39
N ASP A 219 12.68 8.60 -5.00
CA ASP A 219 12.42 8.88 -3.58
C ASP A 219 11.83 7.65 -2.88
N LEU A 220 10.93 6.86 -3.52
CA LEU A 220 10.43 5.60 -2.96
C LEU A 220 11.57 4.62 -2.67
N ARG A 221 12.45 4.43 -3.65
CA ARG A 221 13.65 3.59 -3.50
C ARG A 221 14.51 4.03 -2.33
N ASN A 222 14.80 5.32 -2.23
CA ASN A 222 15.63 5.91 -1.19
C ASN A 222 14.97 5.86 0.20
N VAL A 223 13.66 6.08 0.29
CA VAL A 223 12.91 5.97 1.55
C VAL A 223 12.86 4.51 2.04
N MET A 224 12.73 3.53 1.14
CA MET A 224 12.83 2.11 1.50
C MET A 224 14.21 1.78 2.07
N TYR A 225 15.27 2.27 1.42
CA TYR A 225 16.64 2.11 1.90
C TYR A 225 16.87 2.82 3.25
N THR A 226 16.31 4.02 3.42
CA THR A 226 16.38 4.77 4.68
C THR A 226 15.74 4.01 5.84
N GLY A 227 14.54 3.46 5.64
CA GLY A 227 13.83 2.67 6.65
C GLY A 227 14.57 1.37 7.03
N TYR A 228 15.32 0.80 6.08
CA TYR A 228 16.19 -0.33 6.33
C TYR A 228 17.49 0.05 7.06
N ALA A 229 18.23 1.05 6.55
CA ALA A 229 19.62 1.28 6.91
C ALA A 229 19.85 2.34 8.00
N ALA A 230 18.91 3.28 8.15
CA ALA A 230 19.13 4.49 8.98
C ALA A 230 18.17 4.63 10.16
N PHE A 231 17.22 3.71 10.34
CA PHE A 231 16.27 3.79 11.45
C PHE A 231 16.00 2.42 12.08
N ASN A 232 16.27 2.30 13.36
CA ASN A 232 16.03 1.07 14.11
C ASN A 232 14.70 1.19 14.89
N GLY A 233 13.59 1.15 14.15
CA GLY A 233 12.24 1.28 14.68
C GLY A 233 11.20 1.15 13.58
N PRO A 234 9.90 1.36 13.90
CA PRO A 234 8.82 1.21 12.93
C PRO A 234 8.78 2.37 11.92
N PHE A 235 8.93 2.02 10.65
CA PHE A 235 9.02 2.95 9.54
C PHE A 235 7.88 2.71 8.54
N VAL A 236 7.02 3.70 8.32
CA VAL A 236 5.88 3.63 7.41
C VAL A 236 6.18 4.38 6.12
N ILE A 237 5.96 3.72 4.99
CA ILE A 237 6.10 4.30 3.66
C ILE A 237 4.76 4.17 2.95
N ARG A 238 4.20 5.28 2.46
CA ARG A 238 2.98 5.25 1.66
C ARG A 238 3.24 5.69 0.23
N TYR A 239 2.67 4.97 -0.74
CA TYR A 239 2.80 5.28 -2.16
C TYR A 239 1.54 4.88 -2.93
N PRO A 240 1.26 5.53 -4.10
CA PRO A 240 0.01 5.37 -4.81
C PRO A 240 -0.04 4.12 -5.67
N ARG A 241 -1.25 3.78 -6.13
CA ARG A 241 -1.46 2.92 -7.29
C ARG A 241 -1.11 3.68 -8.56
N GLY A 242 -0.48 3.01 -9.52
CA GLY A 242 -0.27 3.56 -10.85
C GLY A 242 1.19 3.75 -11.23
N LYS A 243 1.36 4.43 -12.36
CA LYS A 243 2.69 4.76 -12.90
C LYS A 243 3.27 5.94 -12.16
N GLY A 244 4.58 5.95 -12.08
CA GLY A 244 5.32 7.11 -11.61
C GLY A 244 5.56 8.13 -12.70
N GLU A 245 6.52 9.02 -12.45
CA GLU A 245 6.91 10.12 -13.34
C GLU A 245 8.33 9.95 -13.92
N MET A 246 9.15 9.04 -13.32
CA MET A 246 10.55 8.86 -13.67
C MET A 246 10.81 7.51 -14.34
N LYS A 247 11.61 7.51 -15.41
CA LYS A 247 12.10 6.29 -16.07
C LYS A 247 13.40 5.79 -15.43
N ASP A 248 14.32 6.71 -15.14
CA ASP A 248 15.67 6.44 -14.62
C ASP A 248 15.71 6.56 -13.08
N TRP A 249 14.88 5.78 -12.40
CA TRP A 249 14.80 5.78 -10.95
C TRP A 249 15.81 4.83 -10.27
N ARG A 250 16.41 3.91 -11.02
CA ARG A 250 17.23 2.79 -10.48
C ARG A 250 18.68 3.21 -10.27
N ASN A 251 18.87 4.31 -9.55
CA ASN A 251 20.19 4.82 -9.17
C ASN A 251 20.70 4.14 -7.89
N GLU A 252 21.94 4.47 -7.48
CA GLU A 252 22.46 4.08 -6.18
C GLU A 252 21.53 4.55 -5.04
N MET A 253 21.25 3.65 -4.11
CA MET A 253 20.37 3.94 -2.98
C MET A 253 21.04 4.91 -2.00
N GLN A 254 20.33 5.94 -1.61
CA GLN A 254 20.81 6.97 -0.68
C GLN A 254 19.90 7.03 0.55
N VAL A 255 20.50 7.28 1.70
CA VAL A 255 19.75 7.60 2.91
C VAL A 255 19.24 9.03 2.82
N LEU A 256 17.92 9.19 2.93
CA LEU A 256 17.30 10.50 3.06
C LEU A 256 17.27 10.91 4.54
N PRO A 257 17.69 12.13 4.90
CA PRO A 257 17.64 12.59 6.28
C PRO A 257 16.21 12.55 6.82
N ILE A 258 15.99 11.77 7.88
CA ILE A 258 14.66 11.58 8.47
C ILE A 258 14.14 12.90 9.03
N GLY A 259 12.90 13.25 8.70
CA GLY A 259 12.25 14.48 9.13
C GLY A 259 12.76 15.73 8.43
N LYS A 260 13.40 15.59 7.26
CA LYS A 260 13.81 16.73 6.43
C LYS A 260 13.01 16.78 5.13
N GLY A 261 12.47 17.98 4.85
CA GLY A 261 11.88 18.33 3.57
C GLY A 261 12.91 18.86 2.58
N LYS A 262 12.50 19.06 1.35
CA LYS A 262 13.34 19.66 0.30
C LYS A 262 12.58 20.76 -0.45
N LYS A 263 13.28 21.83 -0.77
CA LYS A 263 12.77 22.86 -1.65
C LYS A 263 12.88 22.40 -3.11
N LEU A 264 11.78 22.38 -3.83
CA LEU A 264 11.72 21.98 -5.23
C LEU A 264 11.80 23.19 -6.17
N ARG A 265 11.28 24.35 -5.71
CA ARG A 265 11.21 25.58 -6.50
C ARG A 265 11.29 26.82 -5.61
N ASP A 266 11.99 27.83 -6.07
CA ASP A 266 11.99 29.17 -5.45
C ASP A 266 10.73 29.96 -5.87
N GLY A 267 10.30 30.88 -5.00
CA GLY A 267 9.20 31.82 -5.21
C GLY A 267 9.12 32.78 -4.06
N ASP A 268 8.31 33.85 -4.22
CA ASP A 268 8.29 34.95 -3.22
C ASP A 268 6.89 35.30 -2.70
N ASP A 269 5.80 34.95 -3.42
CA ASP A 269 4.44 35.36 -3.05
C ASP A 269 3.71 34.31 -2.21
N ILE A 270 3.83 33.03 -2.59
CA ILE A 270 3.10 31.90 -1.98
C ILE A 270 4.05 30.73 -1.81
N ALA A 271 3.97 30.04 -0.67
CA ALA A 271 4.60 28.74 -0.48
C ALA A 271 3.56 27.62 -0.61
N VAL A 272 3.84 26.61 -1.46
CA VAL A 272 3.08 25.37 -1.54
C VAL A 272 3.91 24.25 -0.90
N LEU A 273 3.32 23.59 0.08
CA LEU A 273 3.89 22.43 0.76
C LEU A 273 3.12 21.19 0.33
N SER A 274 3.77 20.25 -0.30
CA SER A 274 3.16 18.98 -0.68
C SER A 274 3.77 17.80 0.06
N ILE A 275 3.04 16.70 0.13
CA ILE A 275 3.52 15.44 0.64
C ILE A 275 3.12 14.29 -0.28
N GLY A 276 4.12 13.55 -0.78
CA GLY A 276 3.95 12.43 -1.68
C GLY A 276 3.69 12.82 -3.14
N PRO A 277 3.29 11.86 -3.99
CA PRO A 277 3.24 12.00 -5.45
C PRO A 277 2.27 13.08 -5.96
N ILE A 278 1.33 13.53 -5.14
CA ILE A 278 0.47 14.68 -5.47
C ILE A 278 1.28 15.96 -5.71
N GLY A 279 2.51 16.04 -5.19
CA GLY A 279 3.46 17.11 -5.46
C GLY A 279 3.80 17.27 -6.94
N ASN A 280 3.74 16.20 -7.75
CA ASN A 280 3.92 16.27 -9.19
C ASN A 280 2.79 17.05 -9.88
N GLU A 281 1.56 16.95 -9.37
CA GLU A 281 0.43 17.76 -9.85
C GLU A 281 0.57 19.24 -9.42
N VAL A 282 1.17 19.49 -8.25
CA VAL A 282 1.52 20.86 -7.82
C VAL A 282 2.52 21.47 -8.79
N ILE A 283 3.55 20.75 -9.23
CA ILE A 283 4.51 21.23 -10.23
C ILE A 283 3.80 21.65 -11.51
N LYS A 284 2.89 20.82 -12.02
CA LYS A 284 2.09 21.11 -13.21
C LYS A 284 1.20 22.34 -13.02
N ALA A 285 0.51 22.43 -11.88
CA ALA A 285 -0.36 23.56 -11.55
C ALA A 285 0.41 24.89 -11.47
N ILE A 286 1.60 24.89 -10.89
CA ILE A 286 2.46 26.07 -10.82
C ILE A 286 2.86 26.56 -12.22
N GLU A 287 3.19 25.65 -13.14
CA GLU A 287 3.51 26.03 -14.51
C GLU A 287 2.28 26.60 -15.27
N MET A 288 1.07 26.12 -14.98
CA MET A 288 -0.17 26.64 -15.58
C MET A 288 -0.46 28.10 -15.19
N VAL A 289 -0.15 28.49 -13.94
CA VAL A 289 -0.43 29.86 -13.44
C VAL A 289 0.79 30.80 -13.59
N LYS A 290 1.86 30.37 -14.21
CA LYS A 290 3.10 31.14 -14.36
C LYS A 290 2.91 32.48 -15.07
N GLU A 291 2.03 32.52 -16.08
CA GLU A 291 1.74 33.73 -16.86
C GLU A 291 0.89 34.74 -16.09
N GLU A 292 0.29 34.36 -14.99
CA GLU A 292 -0.50 35.27 -14.12
C GLU A 292 0.37 36.13 -13.21
N GLY A 293 1.69 35.99 -13.27
CA GLY A 293 2.68 36.80 -12.56
C GLY A 293 2.80 36.51 -11.06
N VAL A 294 2.30 35.35 -10.60
CA VAL A 294 2.42 34.91 -9.20
C VAL A 294 3.70 34.06 -9.02
N SER A 295 4.55 34.47 -8.09
CA SER A 295 5.80 33.78 -7.77
C SER A 295 5.58 32.74 -6.67
N ILE A 296 5.56 31.44 -7.05
CA ILE A 296 5.20 30.34 -6.16
C ILE A 296 6.42 29.49 -5.82
N ALA A 297 6.74 29.38 -4.53
CA ALA A 297 7.70 28.40 -4.03
C ALA A 297 7.02 27.05 -3.80
N HIS A 298 7.77 25.96 -4.02
CA HIS A 298 7.28 24.60 -3.77
C HIS A 298 8.25 23.82 -2.91
N TYR A 299 7.71 23.17 -1.88
CA TYR A 299 8.44 22.32 -0.93
C TYR A 299 7.79 20.94 -0.88
N ASP A 300 8.61 19.89 -1.03
CA ASP A 300 8.22 18.51 -0.75
C ASP A 300 8.62 18.17 0.68
N MET A 301 7.63 17.86 1.51
CA MET A 301 7.89 17.59 2.93
C MET A 301 8.38 16.17 3.20
N ILE A 302 8.24 15.25 2.27
CA ILE A 302 8.66 13.84 2.34
C ILE A 302 8.10 13.12 3.56
N TYR A 303 8.33 13.66 4.76
CA TYR A 303 7.95 13.06 6.04
C TYR A 303 6.75 13.79 6.67
N LEU A 304 5.71 13.01 7.00
CA LEU A 304 4.64 13.48 7.88
C LEU A 304 5.07 13.46 9.35
N LYS A 305 5.95 12.51 9.70
CA LYS A 305 6.42 12.32 11.06
C LYS A 305 7.85 11.73 11.06
N PRO A 306 8.82 12.40 11.70
CA PRO A 306 8.68 13.78 12.18
C PRO A 306 8.56 14.79 11.04
N LEU A 307 7.92 15.92 11.30
CA LEU A 307 7.92 17.07 10.38
C LEU A 307 9.23 17.84 10.47
N ASP A 308 9.62 18.49 9.38
CA ASP A 308 10.73 19.44 9.37
C ASP A 308 10.32 20.79 9.96
N GLU A 309 10.34 20.89 11.29
CA GLU A 309 9.92 22.10 11.99
C GLU A 309 10.83 23.30 11.67
N GLU A 310 12.13 23.06 11.42
CA GLU A 310 13.06 24.15 11.04
C GLU A 310 12.64 24.76 9.70
N LEU A 311 12.39 23.91 8.69
CA LEU A 311 11.91 24.34 7.37
C LEU A 311 10.55 25.02 7.47
N LEU A 312 9.63 24.50 8.28
CA LEU A 312 8.32 25.12 8.50
C LEU A 312 8.44 26.51 9.13
N HIS A 313 9.32 26.69 10.10
CA HIS A 313 9.61 27.99 10.70
C HIS A 313 10.25 28.97 9.70
N GLU A 314 11.14 28.51 8.82
CA GLU A 314 11.71 29.33 7.75
C GLU A 314 10.63 29.81 6.77
N ILE A 315 9.77 28.89 6.34
CA ILE A 315 8.65 29.17 5.44
C ILE A 315 7.68 30.15 6.10
N GLY A 316 7.30 29.94 7.37
CA GLY A 316 6.38 30.81 8.11
C GLY A 316 6.90 32.22 8.35
N ARG A 317 8.24 32.43 8.40
CA ARG A 317 8.84 33.76 8.45
C ARG A 317 8.85 34.47 7.10
N LYS A 318 8.97 33.72 6.02
CA LYS A 318 9.11 34.28 4.67
C LYS A 318 7.76 34.55 4.00
N TYR A 319 6.77 33.66 4.18
CA TYR A 319 5.53 33.71 3.42
C TYR A 319 4.32 34.00 4.29
N ASN A 320 3.47 34.91 3.83
CA ASN A 320 2.18 35.21 4.45
C ASN A 320 1.03 34.31 3.94
N ARG A 321 1.29 33.54 2.88
CA ARG A 321 0.31 32.62 2.27
C ARG A 321 0.98 31.27 2.06
N ILE A 322 0.40 30.26 2.72
CA ILE A 322 0.88 28.88 2.65
C ILE A 322 -0.29 28.00 2.22
N ILE A 323 -0.04 27.12 1.25
CA ILE A 323 -1.00 26.13 0.78
C ILE A 323 -0.42 24.75 1.06
N THR A 324 -1.16 23.90 1.74
CA THR A 324 -0.80 22.49 1.94
C THR A 324 -1.55 21.59 0.97
N VAL A 325 -0.87 20.62 0.36
CA VAL A 325 -1.45 19.72 -0.64
C VAL A 325 -1.14 18.26 -0.26
N GLU A 326 -2.20 17.49 -0.09
CA GLU A 326 -2.15 16.06 0.21
C GLU A 326 -3.29 15.31 -0.51
N ASN A 327 -3.13 14.01 -0.71
CA ASN A 327 -4.20 13.12 -1.18
C ASN A 327 -4.79 12.30 0.00
N GLY A 328 -4.97 12.96 1.13
CA GLY A 328 -5.53 12.43 2.38
C GLY A 328 -6.84 13.13 2.74
N VAL A 329 -7.07 13.33 4.03
CA VAL A 329 -8.24 14.02 4.58
C VAL A 329 -7.82 15.30 5.32
N ILE A 330 -8.65 16.33 5.25
CA ILE A 330 -8.36 17.63 5.89
C ILE A 330 -8.14 17.47 7.40
N LYS A 331 -9.02 16.69 8.08
CA LYS A 331 -8.94 16.51 9.52
C LYS A 331 -7.90 15.45 9.91
N GLY A 332 -6.87 15.86 10.62
CA GLY A 332 -5.81 14.98 11.10
C GLY A 332 -4.73 14.63 10.09
N GLY A 333 -4.89 15.01 8.81
CA GLY A 333 -3.90 14.79 7.76
C GLY A 333 -2.68 15.71 7.84
N PHE A 334 -1.99 15.87 6.71
CA PHE A 334 -0.77 16.67 6.60
C PHE A 334 -1.02 18.15 6.87
N GLY A 335 -2.05 18.74 6.25
CA GLY A 335 -2.39 20.15 6.47
C GLY A 335 -2.78 20.48 7.92
N SER A 336 -3.30 19.48 8.68
CA SER A 336 -3.54 19.62 10.12
C SER A 336 -2.26 19.51 10.96
N ALA A 337 -1.20 18.98 10.39
CA ALA A 337 0.09 18.82 11.07
C ALA A 337 0.97 20.05 10.92
N VAL A 338 0.88 20.72 9.75
CA VAL A 338 1.52 22.01 9.46
C VAL A 338 0.83 23.14 10.22
#